data_e0a6934751de1e72adf7c3b36978bfc5
#
_entry.id   e0a6934751de1e72adf7c3b36978bfc5
#
_cell.length_a   1.000
_cell.length_b   1.000
_cell.length_c   1.000
_cell.angle_alpha   90.00
_cell.angle_beta   90.00
_cell.angle_gamma   90.00
#
_symmetry.space_group_name_H-M   'P 1'
#
loop_
_entity.id
_entity.type
_entity.pdbx_description
1 polymer ?
#
loop_
_entity_poly.entity_id
_entity_poly.type
_entity_poly.pdbx_seq_one_letter_code
_entity_poly.pdbx_strand_id
1 'polypeptide(L)'
;FGLLLGILGLFWATKSFDFNNIALGISQSLSDNSLPGWAPLLLCFLVFLGPMAKSAQFPLHVWLPDAMEGPTPISALIHAATMVAAGVFLVARLDPLYSLFPSMQFIIALVGTVTCFLGASIALTQMDLKKGLAYSTVSQLGYMMLAMGCGAPVAGIFHLVTHACFKAMLFLGSGSVIHAMEEVVGHQPVLAQDMRLMGGLRKKMPYTSTTFLIGCVAISGIPPLAG
;
A
#
# COMPACT_ATOMS: atom_id res chain seq x y z
N PHE A 1 18.34 -1.12 4.11
CA PHE A 1 19.58 -1.83 3.70
C PHE A 1 19.39 -2.50 2.34
N GLY A 2 18.43 -3.44 2.18
CA GLY A 2 18.22 -4.20 0.94
C GLY A 2 18.08 -3.31 -0.30
N LEU A 3 17.24 -2.29 -0.25
CA LEU A 3 17.07 -1.33 -1.34
C LEU A 3 18.39 -0.67 -1.76
N LEU A 4 19.18 -0.21 -0.80
CA LEU A 4 20.49 0.44 -1.10
C LEU A 4 21.48 -0.54 -1.73
N LEU A 5 21.57 -1.76 -1.21
CA LEU A 5 22.41 -2.80 -1.79
C LEU A 5 21.96 -3.16 -3.21
N GLY A 6 20.66 -3.26 -3.43
CA GLY A 6 20.10 -3.52 -4.75
C GLY A 6 20.40 -2.40 -5.75
N ILE A 7 20.21 -1.13 -5.36
CA ILE A 7 20.55 0.03 -6.21
C ILE A 7 22.04 0.07 -6.55
N LEU A 8 22.90 -0.10 -5.54
CA LEU A 8 24.34 -0.12 -5.75
C LEU A 8 24.77 -1.28 -6.67
N GLY A 9 24.20 -2.48 -6.45
CA GLY A 9 24.47 -3.64 -7.29
C GLY A 9 24.02 -3.45 -8.74
N LEU A 10 22.83 -2.88 -8.97
CA LEU A 10 22.34 -2.53 -10.30
C LEU A 10 23.26 -1.50 -10.98
N PHE A 11 23.69 -0.46 -10.23
CA PHE A 11 24.63 0.52 -10.75
C PHE A 11 25.99 -0.12 -11.13
N TRP A 12 26.50 -1.02 -10.30
CA TRP A 12 27.76 -1.73 -10.62
C TRP A 12 27.64 -2.57 -11.89
N ALA A 13 26.48 -3.20 -12.09
CA ALA A 13 26.21 -4.03 -13.25
C ALA A 13 26.02 -3.21 -14.53
N THR A 14 25.32 -2.06 -14.45
CA THR A 14 24.84 -1.32 -15.65
C THR A 14 25.53 0.04 -15.85
N LYS A 15 26.26 0.53 -14.83
CA LYS A 15 26.89 1.87 -14.78
C LYS A 15 25.91 3.03 -15.02
N SER A 16 24.62 2.81 -14.74
CA SER A 16 23.56 3.80 -14.92
C SER A 16 22.59 3.81 -13.76
N PHE A 17 21.96 4.97 -13.50
CA PHE A 17 20.83 5.13 -12.58
C PHE A 17 19.50 5.37 -13.33
N ASP A 18 19.53 5.47 -14.65
CA ASP A 18 18.32 5.61 -15.45
C ASP A 18 17.58 4.27 -15.55
N PHE A 19 16.30 4.27 -15.24
CA PHE A 19 15.45 3.06 -15.20
C PHE A 19 15.47 2.27 -16.52
N ASN A 20 15.44 2.97 -17.67
CA ASN A 20 15.45 2.31 -18.97
C ASN A 20 16.83 1.70 -19.27
N ASN A 21 17.91 2.42 -18.96
CA ASN A 21 19.26 1.95 -19.17
C ASN A 21 19.62 0.79 -18.22
N ILE A 22 19.06 0.76 -17.01
CA ILE A 22 19.22 -0.39 -16.09
C ILE A 22 18.60 -1.65 -16.71
N ALA A 23 17.36 -1.58 -17.22
CA ALA A 23 16.72 -2.73 -17.84
C ALA A 23 17.48 -3.23 -19.06
N LEU A 24 17.92 -2.33 -19.95
CA LEU A 24 18.75 -2.65 -21.11
C LEU A 24 20.10 -3.24 -20.72
N GLY A 25 20.79 -2.64 -19.76
CA GLY A 25 22.09 -3.11 -19.30
C GLY A 25 22.03 -4.51 -18.66
N ILE A 26 20.99 -4.80 -17.91
CA ILE A 26 20.76 -6.14 -17.35
C ILE A 26 20.44 -7.15 -18.44
N SER A 27 19.62 -6.79 -19.44
CA SER A 27 19.33 -7.69 -20.57
C SER A 27 20.58 -8.00 -21.39
N GLN A 28 21.47 -7.03 -21.60
CA GLN A 28 22.78 -7.24 -22.26
C GLN A 28 23.69 -8.13 -21.42
N SER A 29 23.78 -7.87 -20.11
CA SER A 29 24.60 -8.69 -19.20
C SER A 29 24.17 -10.15 -19.13
N LEU A 30 22.87 -10.42 -19.35
CA LEU A 30 22.33 -11.78 -19.46
C LEU A 30 22.73 -12.44 -20.77
N SER A 31 22.70 -11.69 -21.91
CA SER A 31 23.10 -12.21 -23.21
C SER A 31 24.60 -12.51 -23.30
N ASP A 32 25.41 -11.65 -22.68
CA ASP A 32 26.89 -11.75 -22.73
C ASP A 32 27.46 -12.69 -21.65
N ASN A 33 26.59 -13.28 -20.80
CA ASN A 33 27.01 -14.10 -19.64
C ASN A 33 28.03 -13.40 -18.73
N SER A 34 28.01 -12.07 -18.68
CA SER A 34 28.94 -11.27 -17.86
C SER A 34 28.62 -11.34 -16.36
N LEU A 35 27.37 -11.69 -16.02
CA LEU A 35 26.91 -11.89 -14.64
C LEU A 35 26.41 -13.33 -14.44
N PRO A 36 26.63 -13.92 -13.25
CA PRO A 36 25.98 -15.18 -12.90
C PRO A 36 24.46 -15.06 -13.02
N GLY A 37 23.78 -16.03 -13.60
CA GLY A 37 22.32 -15.95 -13.88
C GLY A 37 21.42 -15.69 -12.66
N TRP A 38 21.88 -16.00 -11.45
CA TRP A 38 21.16 -15.70 -10.20
C TRP A 38 21.35 -14.25 -9.72
N ALA A 39 22.45 -13.58 -10.11
CA ALA A 39 22.81 -12.26 -9.57
C ALA A 39 21.78 -11.17 -9.93
N PRO A 40 21.33 -11.02 -11.18
CA PRO A 40 20.31 -10.03 -11.51
C PRO A 40 18.98 -10.25 -10.77
N LEU A 41 18.56 -11.50 -10.58
CA LEU A 41 17.37 -11.85 -9.82
C LEU A 41 17.50 -11.43 -8.35
N LEU A 42 18.66 -11.70 -7.75
CA LEU A 42 18.96 -11.25 -6.38
C LEU A 42 18.92 -9.73 -6.25
N LEU A 43 19.51 -9.00 -7.21
CA LEU A 43 19.48 -7.54 -7.22
C LEU A 43 18.06 -6.99 -7.34
N CYS A 44 17.23 -7.57 -8.20
CA CYS A 44 15.80 -7.24 -8.32
C CYS A 44 15.05 -7.48 -7.00
N PHE A 45 15.30 -8.61 -6.34
CA PHE A 45 14.71 -8.91 -5.04
C PHE A 45 15.17 -7.93 -3.95
N LEU A 46 16.45 -7.58 -3.89
CA LEU A 46 16.96 -6.60 -2.94
C LEU A 46 16.32 -5.22 -3.13
N VAL A 47 16.14 -4.78 -4.38
CA VAL A 47 15.40 -3.54 -4.66
C VAL A 47 13.94 -3.65 -4.21
N PHE A 48 13.29 -4.80 -4.42
CA PHE A 48 11.91 -5.02 -4.01
C PHE A 48 11.69 -4.97 -2.49
N LEU A 49 12.69 -5.27 -1.67
CA LEU A 49 12.58 -5.15 -0.20
C LEU A 49 12.23 -3.73 0.26
N GLY A 50 12.64 -2.68 -0.48
CA GLY A 50 12.24 -1.31 -0.19
C GLY A 50 10.73 -1.07 -0.33
N PRO A 51 10.17 -1.29 -1.53
CA PRO A 51 8.73 -1.30 -1.76
C PRO A 51 7.94 -2.17 -0.79
N MET A 52 8.41 -3.39 -0.53
CA MET A 52 7.79 -4.33 0.39
C MET A 52 7.66 -3.75 1.81
N ALA A 53 8.71 -3.10 2.31
CA ALA A 53 8.71 -2.47 3.62
C ALA A 53 7.83 -1.20 3.65
N LYS A 54 7.98 -0.30 2.67
CA LYS A 54 7.25 0.99 2.62
C LYS A 54 5.75 0.81 2.38
N SER A 55 5.36 -0.13 1.54
CA SER A 55 3.95 -0.44 1.26
C SER A 55 3.38 -1.51 2.20
N ALA A 56 4.03 -1.75 3.34
CA ALA A 56 3.56 -2.67 4.38
C ALA A 56 3.12 -4.04 3.83
N GLN A 57 3.96 -4.64 2.97
CA GLN A 57 3.70 -5.98 2.46
C GLN A 57 4.17 -7.05 3.45
N PHE A 58 3.50 -8.19 3.46
CA PHE A 58 3.91 -9.33 4.27
C PHE A 58 5.35 -9.77 3.93
N PRO A 59 6.18 -10.06 4.95
CA PRO A 59 5.95 -10.02 6.39
C PRO A 59 6.24 -8.66 7.06
N LEU A 60 6.59 -7.59 6.30
CA LEU A 60 7.04 -6.29 6.82
C LEU A 60 5.88 -5.29 7.05
N HIS A 61 4.68 -5.77 7.40
CA HIS A 61 3.46 -4.96 7.48
C HIS A 61 3.13 -4.42 8.89
N VAL A 62 3.79 -4.94 9.93
CA VAL A 62 3.39 -4.75 11.35
C VAL A 62 3.44 -3.28 11.80
N TRP A 63 4.34 -2.49 11.22
CA TRP A 63 4.52 -1.08 11.59
C TRP A 63 3.31 -0.19 11.21
N LEU A 64 2.52 -0.60 10.21
CA LEU A 64 1.46 0.23 9.68
C LEU A 64 0.30 0.44 10.66
N PRO A 65 -0.24 -0.59 11.33
CA PRO A 65 -1.23 -0.42 12.40
C PRO A 65 -0.70 0.32 13.62
N ASP A 66 0.58 0.16 13.95
CA ASP A 66 1.21 0.86 15.08
C ASP A 66 1.33 2.38 14.83
N ALA A 67 1.43 2.78 13.56
CA ALA A 67 1.42 4.18 13.16
C ALA A 67 0.07 4.90 13.45
N MET A 68 -0.97 4.17 13.89
CA MET A 68 -2.29 4.74 14.24
C MET A 68 -2.29 5.53 15.57
N GLU A 69 -1.24 5.46 16.35
CA GLU A 69 -1.07 6.28 17.56
C GLU A 69 -1.00 7.79 17.25
N GLY A 70 -0.63 8.15 16.03
CA GLY A 70 -0.55 9.54 15.59
C GLY A 70 -1.92 10.21 15.37
N PRO A 71 -1.93 11.56 15.23
CA PRO A 71 -3.14 12.32 14.91
C PRO A 71 -3.77 11.85 13.59
N THR A 72 -5.11 11.80 13.54
CA THR A 72 -5.85 11.26 12.39
C THR A 72 -5.52 11.93 11.04
N PRO A 73 -5.31 13.27 10.92
CA PRO A 73 -4.92 13.88 9.65
C PRO A 73 -3.57 13.39 9.13
N ILE A 74 -2.59 13.13 10.02
CA ILE A 74 -1.28 12.59 9.64
C ILE A 74 -1.45 11.12 9.18
N SER A 75 -2.25 10.34 9.91
CA SER A 75 -2.60 8.97 9.48
C SER A 75 -3.27 8.97 8.10
N ALA A 76 -4.20 9.88 7.84
CA ALA A 76 -4.83 10.03 6.54
C ALA A 76 -3.78 10.26 5.43
N LEU A 77 -2.83 11.17 5.64
CA LEU A 77 -1.78 11.48 4.67
C LEU A 77 -0.86 10.28 4.39
N ILE A 78 -0.37 9.61 5.45
CA ILE A 78 0.55 8.48 5.36
C ILE A 78 -0.10 7.30 4.61
N HIS A 79 -1.36 6.98 4.95
CA HIS A 79 -2.05 5.77 4.46
C HIS A 79 -2.80 5.97 3.15
N ALA A 80 -3.12 7.23 2.77
CA ALA A 80 -3.83 7.48 1.53
C ALA A 80 -2.87 7.61 0.33
N ALA A 81 -1.94 8.57 0.38
CA ALA A 81 -1.29 9.04 -0.85
C ALA A 81 0.24 9.15 -0.80
N THR A 82 0.88 9.02 0.37
CA THR A 82 2.30 9.36 0.48
C THR A 82 3.20 8.15 0.71
N MET A 83 3.49 7.80 1.95
CA MET A 83 4.54 6.84 2.26
C MET A 83 4.26 5.43 1.73
N VAL A 84 3.02 4.96 1.88
CA VAL A 84 2.65 3.61 1.44
C VAL A 84 2.48 3.50 -0.08
N ALA A 85 2.14 4.59 -0.76
CA ALA A 85 2.03 4.66 -2.21
C ALA A 85 3.39 4.59 -2.91
N ALA A 86 4.46 5.08 -2.25
CA ALA A 86 5.80 5.15 -2.83
C ALA A 86 6.35 3.78 -3.24
N GLY A 87 6.06 2.72 -2.48
CA GLY A 87 6.53 1.37 -2.84
C GLY A 87 5.84 0.83 -4.10
N VAL A 88 4.51 0.97 -4.20
CA VAL A 88 3.75 0.58 -5.41
C VAL A 88 4.24 1.37 -6.62
N PHE A 89 4.46 2.67 -6.47
CA PHE A 89 4.98 3.53 -7.52
C PHE A 89 6.38 3.11 -7.98
N LEU A 90 7.27 2.75 -7.03
CA LEU A 90 8.62 2.30 -7.38
C LEU A 90 8.57 0.97 -8.15
N VAL A 91 7.72 0.02 -7.78
CA VAL A 91 7.54 -1.24 -8.52
C VAL A 91 7.04 -0.97 -9.93
N ALA A 92 6.07 -0.06 -10.11
CA ALA A 92 5.58 0.33 -11.42
C ALA A 92 6.68 0.99 -12.29
N ARG A 93 7.53 1.83 -11.69
CA ARG A 93 8.66 2.47 -12.40
C ARG A 93 9.73 1.47 -12.83
N LEU A 94 9.88 0.38 -12.09
CA LEU A 94 10.82 -0.70 -12.38
C LEU A 94 10.18 -1.87 -13.15
N ASP A 95 8.95 -1.71 -13.64
CA ASP A 95 8.27 -2.73 -14.43
C ASP A 95 9.11 -3.23 -15.64
N PRO A 96 9.83 -2.36 -16.41
CA PRO A 96 10.72 -2.84 -17.48
C PRO A 96 11.84 -3.78 -17.01
N LEU A 97 12.30 -3.64 -15.78
CA LEU A 97 13.29 -4.53 -15.16
C LEU A 97 12.65 -5.82 -14.65
N TYR A 98 11.51 -5.71 -13.93
CA TYR A 98 10.84 -6.88 -13.35
C TYR A 98 10.24 -7.79 -14.42
N SER A 99 9.79 -7.24 -15.56
CA SER A 99 9.26 -8.01 -16.69
C SER A 99 10.29 -8.92 -17.35
N LEU A 100 11.60 -8.66 -17.18
CA LEU A 100 12.66 -9.56 -17.64
C LEU A 100 12.71 -10.89 -16.85
N PHE A 101 12.15 -10.90 -15.64
CA PHE A 101 12.24 -12.02 -14.69
C PHE A 101 10.84 -12.50 -14.25
N PRO A 102 10.22 -13.48 -14.96
CA PRO A 102 8.92 -14.04 -14.57
C PRO A 102 8.88 -14.56 -13.13
N SER A 103 10.00 -15.08 -12.62
CA SER A 103 10.14 -15.51 -11.23
C SER A 103 9.97 -14.35 -10.25
N MET A 104 10.47 -13.14 -10.60
CA MET A 104 10.34 -11.97 -9.75
C MET A 104 8.91 -11.44 -9.78
N GLN A 105 8.26 -11.42 -10.95
CA GLN A 105 6.85 -11.06 -11.08
C GLN A 105 5.97 -12.00 -10.24
N PHE A 106 6.25 -13.30 -10.27
CA PHE A 106 5.54 -14.28 -9.43
C PHE A 106 5.73 -14.00 -7.93
N ILE A 107 6.95 -13.65 -7.48
CA ILE A 107 7.22 -13.29 -6.08
C ILE A 107 6.41 -12.05 -5.69
N ILE A 108 6.40 -11.00 -6.52
CA ILE A 108 5.63 -9.77 -6.27
C ILE A 108 4.13 -10.09 -6.18
N ALA A 109 3.60 -10.89 -7.11
CA ALA A 109 2.20 -11.32 -7.11
C ALA A 109 1.85 -12.13 -5.85
N LEU A 110 2.71 -13.08 -5.47
CA LEU A 110 2.52 -13.93 -4.28
C LEU A 110 2.50 -13.08 -3.00
N VAL A 111 3.49 -12.22 -2.82
CA VAL A 111 3.56 -11.30 -1.67
C VAL A 111 2.33 -10.39 -1.63
N GLY A 112 1.91 -9.84 -2.77
CA GLY A 112 0.71 -9.02 -2.88
C GLY A 112 -0.56 -9.79 -2.50
N THR A 113 -0.73 -11.02 -3.00
CA THR A 113 -1.88 -11.88 -2.70
C THR A 113 -1.97 -12.22 -1.21
N VAL A 114 -0.86 -12.67 -0.62
CA VAL A 114 -0.80 -12.99 0.82
C VAL A 114 -1.13 -11.76 1.66
N THR A 115 -0.55 -10.61 1.31
CA THR A 115 -0.80 -9.34 2.02
C THR A 115 -2.26 -8.92 1.91
N CYS A 116 -2.84 -9.00 0.72
CA CYS A 116 -4.23 -8.66 0.47
C CYS A 116 -5.17 -9.49 1.35
N PHE A 117 -4.99 -10.80 1.35
CA PHE A 117 -5.83 -11.72 2.14
C PHE A 117 -5.66 -11.52 3.65
N LEU A 118 -4.41 -11.43 4.14
CA LEU A 118 -4.12 -11.17 5.55
C LEU A 118 -4.71 -9.83 6.01
N GLY A 119 -4.47 -8.75 5.25
CA GLY A 119 -5.00 -7.43 5.59
C GLY A 119 -6.52 -7.41 5.67
N ALA A 120 -7.21 -8.04 4.71
CA ALA A 120 -8.67 -8.13 4.70
C ALA A 120 -9.21 -8.94 5.88
N SER A 121 -8.64 -10.12 6.16
CA SER A 121 -9.09 -11.00 7.24
C SER A 121 -8.90 -10.35 8.62
N ILE A 122 -7.78 -9.67 8.85
CA ILE A 122 -7.52 -8.97 10.11
C ILE A 122 -8.44 -7.75 10.24
N ALA A 123 -8.69 -7.00 9.16
CA ALA A 123 -9.58 -5.84 9.18
C ALA A 123 -10.99 -6.17 9.69
N LEU A 124 -11.51 -7.37 9.36
CA LEU A 124 -12.84 -7.82 9.81
C LEU A 124 -12.95 -8.00 11.33
N THR A 125 -11.84 -8.25 12.01
CA THR A 125 -11.81 -8.51 13.46
C THR A 125 -11.48 -7.27 14.30
N GLN A 126 -11.13 -6.15 13.66
CA GLN A 126 -10.77 -4.93 14.37
C GLN A 126 -12.01 -4.24 14.94
N MET A 127 -11.93 -3.84 16.21
CA MET A 127 -12.94 -3.03 16.88
C MET A 127 -12.59 -1.54 16.88
N ASP A 128 -11.34 -1.21 16.63
CA ASP A 128 -10.84 0.15 16.51
C ASP A 128 -11.00 0.66 15.07
N LEU A 129 -11.67 1.81 14.92
CA LEU A 129 -11.98 2.42 13.62
C LEU A 129 -10.72 2.74 12.81
N LYS A 130 -9.68 3.30 13.44
CA LYS A 130 -8.41 3.59 12.76
C LYS A 130 -7.67 2.32 12.35
N LYS A 131 -7.59 1.32 13.23
CA LYS A 131 -6.92 0.05 12.94
C LYS A 131 -7.63 -0.72 11.84
N GLY A 132 -8.97 -0.72 11.83
CA GLY A 132 -9.75 -1.30 10.74
C GLY A 132 -9.44 -0.65 9.37
N LEU A 133 -9.35 0.68 9.32
CA LEU A 133 -8.95 1.42 8.12
C LEU A 133 -7.48 1.17 7.74
N ALA A 134 -6.58 0.99 8.72
CA ALA A 134 -5.18 0.68 8.45
C ALA A 134 -5.02 -0.71 7.81
N TYR A 135 -5.64 -1.74 8.36
CA TYR A 135 -5.59 -3.08 7.79
C TYR A 135 -6.28 -3.16 6.42
N SER A 136 -7.36 -2.42 6.21
CA SER A 136 -7.94 -2.31 4.87
C SER A 136 -6.99 -1.59 3.89
N THR A 137 -6.12 -0.67 4.35
CA THR A 137 -5.05 -0.11 3.52
C THR A 137 -4.00 -1.16 3.18
N VAL A 138 -3.54 -1.99 4.14
CA VAL A 138 -2.64 -3.12 3.89
C VAL A 138 -3.20 -4.02 2.79
N SER A 139 -4.49 -4.38 2.89
CA SER A 139 -5.17 -5.21 1.91
C SER A 139 -5.18 -4.58 0.51
N GLN A 140 -5.53 -3.31 0.39
CA GLN A 140 -5.57 -2.61 -0.90
C GLN A 140 -4.18 -2.45 -1.53
N LEU A 141 -3.14 -2.19 -0.73
CA LEU A 141 -1.77 -2.17 -1.21
C LEU A 141 -1.30 -3.55 -1.70
N GLY A 142 -1.71 -4.61 -1.00
CA GLY A 142 -1.49 -5.98 -1.46
C GLY A 142 -2.15 -6.25 -2.81
N TYR A 143 -3.37 -5.76 -3.00
CA TYR A 143 -4.09 -5.87 -4.28
C TYR A 143 -3.38 -5.13 -5.42
N MET A 144 -2.85 -3.93 -5.16
CA MET A 144 -2.02 -3.20 -6.14
C MET A 144 -0.73 -3.95 -6.47
N MET A 145 -0.04 -4.54 -5.47
CA MET A 145 1.17 -5.34 -5.70
C MET A 145 0.86 -6.61 -6.50
N LEU A 146 -0.29 -7.25 -6.28
CA LEU A 146 -0.77 -8.36 -7.09
C LEU A 146 -0.92 -7.93 -8.56
N ALA A 147 -1.54 -6.78 -8.83
CA ALA A 147 -1.68 -6.25 -10.19
C ALA A 147 -0.31 -6.00 -10.85
N MET A 148 0.67 -5.45 -10.11
CA MET A 148 2.04 -5.28 -10.62
C MET A 148 2.69 -6.62 -10.96
N GLY A 149 2.59 -7.62 -10.07
CA GLY A 149 3.14 -8.94 -10.30
C GLY A 149 2.47 -9.72 -11.43
N CYS A 150 1.21 -9.42 -11.73
CA CYS A 150 0.50 -9.96 -12.90
C CYS A 150 0.83 -9.22 -14.21
N GLY A 151 1.76 -8.26 -14.23
CA GLY A 151 2.13 -7.50 -15.42
C GLY A 151 1.09 -6.47 -15.85
N ALA A 152 0.28 -5.97 -14.89
CA ALA A 152 -0.74 -4.95 -15.14
C ALA A 152 -0.43 -3.63 -14.37
N PRO A 153 0.72 -2.97 -14.62
CA PRO A 153 1.14 -1.78 -13.87
C PRO A 153 0.15 -0.61 -14.03
N VAL A 154 -0.48 -0.48 -15.20
CA VAL A 154 -1.50 0.55 -15.44
C VAL A 154 -2.70 0.39 -14.51
N ALA A 155 -3.19 -0.83 -14.32
CA ALA A 155 -4.29 -1.10 -13.39
C ALA A 155 -3.90 -0.81 -11.94
N GLY A 156 -2.68 -1.22 -11.53
CA GLY A 156 -2.17 -0.94 -10.19
C GLY A 156 -2.00 0.55 -9.91
N ILE A 157 -1.49 1.35 -10.85
CA ILE A 157 -1.38 2.81 -10.71
C ILE A 157 -2.74 3.48 -10.73
N PHE A 158 -3.67 3.05 -11.60
CA PHE A 158 -5.04 3.57 -11.60
C PHE A 158 -5.69 3.36 -10.22
N HIS A 159 -5.59 2.15 -9.67
CA HIS A 159 -6.10 1.86 -8.34
C HIS A 159 -5.38 2.67 -7.24
N LEU A 160 -4.09 2.94 -7.38
CA LEU A 160 -3.34 3.80 -6.46
C LEU A 160 -3.92 5.22 -6.37
N VAL A 161 -4.28 5.81 -7.52
CA VAL A 161 -4.86 7.16 -7.59
C VAL A 161 -6.26 7.19 -6.95
N THR A 162 -7.11 6.25 -7.30
CA THR A 162 -8.47 6.16 -6.72
C THR A 162 -8.42 5.86 -5.23
N HIS A 163 -7.51 4.97 -4.79
CA HIS A 163 -7.25 4.66 -3.40
C HIS A 163 -6.87 5.91 -2.60
N ALA A 164 -5.99 6.76 -3.12
CA ALA A 164 -5.59 8.00 -2.45
C ALA A 164 -6.81 8.87 -2.12
N CYS A 165 -7.76 8.99 -3.05
CA CYS A 165 -8.96 9.80 -2.86
C CYS A 165 -9.90 9.22 -1.80
N PHE A 166 -10.33 7.96 -1.94
CA PHE A 166 -11.33 7.40 -1.02
C PHE A 166 -10.72 7.11 0.37
N LYS A 167 -9.43 6.77 0.47
CA LYS A 167 -8.78 6.57 1.78
C LYS A 167 -8.62 7.88 2.55
N ALA A 168 -8.20 8.95 1.88
CA ALA A 168 -8.15 10.26 2.53
C ALA A 168 -9.52 10.65 3.10
N MET A 169 -10.59 10.46 2.30
CA MET A 169 -11.96 10.73 2.73
C MET A 169 -12.41 9.87 3.91
N LEU A 170 -12.11 8.57 3.91
CA LEU A 170 -12.45 7.66 5.02
C LEU A 170 -11.69 8.01 6.30
N PHE A 171 -10.38 8.29 6.21
CA PHE A 171 -9.59 8.68 7.39
C PHE A 171 -9.99 10.04 7.96
N LEU A 172 -10.22 11.04 7.12
CA LEU A 172 -10.69 12.35 7.59
C LEU A 172 -12.10 12.25 8.19
N GLY A 173 -12.97 11.44 7.58
CA GLY A 173 -14.29 11.12 8.13
C GLY A 173 -14.20 10.42 9.48
N SER A 174 -13.28 9.46 9.64
CA SER A 174 -13.04 8.81 10.94
C SER A 174 -12.52 9.79 11.98
N GLY A 175 -11.66 10.74 11.60
CA GLY A 175 -11.18 11.81 12.49
C GLY A 175 -12.32 12.69 13.00
N SER A 176 -13.25 13.06 12.12
CA SER A 176 -14.45 13.81 12.51
C SER A 176 -15.33 13.04 13.48
N VAL A 177 -15.50 11.72 13.28
CA VAL A 177 -16.27 10.85 14.19
C VAL A 177 -15.57 10.75 15.56
N ILE A 178 -14.27 10.49 15.57
CA ILE A 178 -13.48 10.36 16.82
C ILE A 178 -13.55 11.65 17.63
N HIS A 179 -13.40 12.81 16.97
CA HIS A 179 -13.48 14.11 17.65
C HIS A 179 -14.86 14.34 18.30
N ALA A 180 -15.94 14.01 17.61
CA ALA A 180 -17.28 14.08 18.19
C ALA A 180 -17.51 13.07 19.33
N MET A 181 -16.86 11.91 19.28
CA MET A 181 -16.92 10.93 20.37
C MET A 181 -16.13 11.39 21.61
N GLU A 182 -15.00 12.07 21.44
CA GLU A 182 -14.19 12.64 22.53
C GLU A 182 -14.99 13.64 23.38
N GLU A 183 -15.92 14.37 22.78
CA GLU A 183 -16.81 15.27 23.54
C GLU A 183 -17.78 14.50 24.47
N VAL A 184 -18.10 13.24 24.15
CA VAL A 184 -19.05 12.41 24.89
C VAL A 184 -18.36 11.52 25.93
N VAL A 185 -17.26 10.85 25.51
CA VAL A 185 -16.56 9.85 26.35
C VAL A 185 -15.35 10.42 27.09
N GLY A 186 -15.04 11.72 26.85
CA GLY A 186 -13.81 12.34 27.30
C GLY A 186 -12.60 11.99 26.42
N HIS A 187 -11.47 12.62 26.68
CA HIS A 187 -10.22 12.42 25.92
C HIS A 187 -9.57 11.05 26.24
N GLN A 188 -10.33 9.97 26.06
CA GLN A 188 -9.84 8.59 26.19
C GLN A 188 -9.76 7.96 24.78
N PRO A 189 -8.58 7.90 24.15
CA PRO A 189 -8.45 7.46 22.76
C PRO A 189 -9.03 6.07 22.50
N VAL A 190 -8.88 5.16 23.46
CA VAL A 190 -9.38 3.78 23.35
C VAL A 190 -10.91 3.74 23.22
N LEU A 191 -11.64 4.56 23.99
CA LEU A 191 -13.10 4.59 23.95
C LEU A 191 -13.61 5.40 22.74
N ALA A 192 -12.93 6.50 22.40
CA ALA A 192 -13.30 7.35 21.28
C ALA A 192 -13.11 6.68 19.91
N GLN A 193 -12.28 5.64 19.84
CA GLN A 193 -12.00 4.88 18.60
C GLN A 193 -12.76 3.56 18.51
N ASP A 194 -13.44 3.13 19.59
CA ASP A 194 -14.16 1.85 19.64
C ASP A 194 -15.49 1.91 18.87
N MET A 195 -15.54 1.19 17.74
CA MET A 195 -16.73 1.14 16.86
C MET A 195 -17.98 0.59 17.55
N ARG A 196 -17.83 -0.19 18.62
CA ARG A 196 -18.98 -0.75 19.37
C ARG A 196 -19.76 0.33 20.12
N LEU A 197 -19.13 1.46 20.40
CA LEU A 197 -19.73 2.63 21.06
C LEU A 197 -20.31 3.63 20.04
N MET A 198 -20.04 3.45 18.74
CA MET A 198 -20.44 4.35 17.66
C MET A 198 -21.76 3.91 17.05
N GLY A 199 -22.88 4.35 17.61
CA GLY A 199 -24.22 4.05 17.10
C GLY A 199 -25.04 5.30 16.79
N GLY A 200 -25.88 5.25 15.72
CA GLY A 200 -26.87 6.29 15.43
C GLY A 200 -26.32 7.64 14.97
N LEU A 201 -25.02 7.77 14.68
CA LEU A 201 -24.35 9.03 14.34
C LEU A 201 -24.82 9.68 13.04
N ARG A 202 -25.43 8.92 12.12
CA ARG A 202 -25.95 9.41 10.84
C ARG A 202 -26.86 10.64 10.99
N LYS A 203 -27.71 10.67 12.01
CA LYS A 203 -28.64 11.78 12.25
C LYS A 203 -27.93 13.02 12.82
N LYS A 204 -26.85 12.82 13.58
CA LYS A 204 -26.09 13.91 14.21
C LYS A 204 -25.02 14.48 13.30
N MET A 205 -24.46 13.63 12.41
CA MET A 205 -23.35 13.97 11.51
C MET A 205 -23.69 13.59 10.05
N PRO A 206 -24.69 14.22 9.42
CA PRO A 206 -25.20 13.81 8.10
C PRO A 206 -24.15 13.95 6.99
N TYR A 207 -23.34 15.01 7.00
CA TYR A 207 -22.29 15.23 6.01
C TYR A 207 -21.18 14.18 6.10
N THR A 208 -20.67 13.94 7.31
CA THR A 208 -19.65 12.91 7.55
C THR A 208 -20.18 11.53 7.19
N SER A 209 -21.43 11.21 7.53
CA SER A 209 -22.05 9.94 7.18
C SER A 209 -22.17 9.75 5.66
N THR A 210 -22.53 10.80 4.93
CA THR A 210 -22.67 10.72 3.46
C THR A 210 -21.31 10.55 2.79
N THR A 211 -20.32 11.34 3.17
CA THR A 211 -18.95 11.23 2.61
C THR A 211 -18.33 9.88 2.96
N PHE A 212 -18.50 9.39 4.18
CA PHE A 212 -18.02 8.09 4.60
C PHE A 212 -18.65 6.95 3.81
N LEU A 213 -19.98 7.03 3.56
CA LEU A 213 -20.70 6.07 2.73
C LEU A 213 -20.16 6.05 1.29
N ILE A 214 -19.93 7.22 0.69
CA ILE A 214 -19.32 7.32 -0.65
C ILE A 214 -17.97 6.64 -0.67
N GLY A 215 -17.12 6.87 0.35
CA GLY A 215 -15.83 6.21 0.49
C GLY A 215 -15.93 4.69 0.61
N CYS A 216 -16.92 4.19 1.36
CA CYS A 216 -17.17 2.76 1.49
C CYS A 216 -17.63 2.13 0.17
N VAL A 217 -18.50 2.81 -0.58
CA VAL A 217 -18.94 2.33 -1.91
C VAL A 217 -17.79 2.36 -2.90
N ALA A 218 -16.93 3.40 -2.84
CA ALA A 218 -15.75 3.50 -3.70
C ALA A 218 -14.76 2.36 -3.45
N ILE A 219 -14.38 2.10 -2.19
CA ILE A 219 -13.44 1.01 -1.86
C ILE A 219 -13.99 -0.39 -2.20
N SER A 220 -15.32 -0.52 -2.26
CA SER A 220 -15.99 -1.77 -2.63
C SER A 220 -16.02 -2.02 -4.15
N GLY A 221 -15.54 -1.07 -4.96
CA GLY A 221 -15.54 -1.18 -6.42
C GLY A 221 -16.95 -1.18 -7.04
N ILE A 222 -17.94 -0.56 -6.38
CA ILE A 222 -19.31 -0.52 -6.88
C ILE A 222 -19.45 0.60 -7.92
N PRO A 223 -19.85 0.28 -9.18
CA PRO A 223 -20.07 1.29 -10.19
C PRO A 223 -21.13 2.32 -9.77
N PRO A 224 -21.02 3.60 -10.13
CA PRO A 224 -20.04 4.21 -11.06
C PRO A 224 -18.72 4.63 -10.42
N LEU A 225 -18.46 4.28 -9.17
CA LEU A 225 -17.23 4.64 -8.46
C LEU A 225 -16.12 3.63 -8.78
N ALA A 226 -14.90 4.14 -8.94
CA ALA A 226 -13.71 3.34 -9.22
C ALA A 226 -12.93 3.09 -7.91
N GLY A 227 -12.86 1.85 -7.50
CA GLY A 227 -12.11 1.39 -6.35
C GLY A 227 -11.39 0.08 -6.61
#